data_4f4739de27b6d943c6ff3cfb1d1583e0
#
_entry.id   4f4739de27b6d943c6ff3cfb1d1583e0
#
_cell.length_a   1.000
_cell.length_b   1.000
_cell.length_c   1.000
_cell.angle_alpha   90.00
_cell.angle_beta   90.00
_cell.angle_gamma   90.00
#
_symmetry.space_group_name_H-M   'P 1'
#
loop_
_entity.id
_entity.type
_entity.pdbx_description
1 polymer ?
#
loop_
_entity_poly.entity_id
_entity_poly.type
_entity_poly.pdbx_seq_one_letter_code
_entity_poly.pdbx_strand_id
1 'polypeptide(L)'
;MQNLPLVSIICLCYNHENFVIEALNSVLSQSYGNIELIIADDYSTDGSKKTIKNWLKDRPNIKFIINESNLGNTKTFNKALQFTKGDYIIDLAADDILLPNCVETQVNTFLNSKKQKKLAIVYGNAEIISENNNHLRYYYKVGVEKKALIKPASGDIYLSMLNQSSMICSVSSMVKRDVLEELKGYDENLAYEDLDLWIRTSRNYNFEFIDAVLVQKREVENSLGNQFYKKFNRRTRKINHSSYLVIKKAIALNKTKIENKALLKRLHYEMTKAYKTFDIWLFIKYIPLELRLRFS
;
A
#
# COMPACT_ATOMS: atom_id res chain seq x y z
N MET A 1 22.72 22.77 -11.10
CA MET A 1 22.18 21.94 -10.01
C MET A 1 21.06 21.08 -10.61
N GLN A 2 21.14 19.76 -10.56
CA GLN A 2 20.01 18.92 -10.97
C GLN A 2 18.83 19.24 -10.02
N ASN A 3 17.68 19.60 -10.60
CA ASN A 3 16.46 19.78 -9.81
C ASN A 3 16.11 18.40 -9.19
N LEU A 4 16.22 18.30 -7.88
CA LEU A 4 15.82 17.08 -7.17
C LEU A 4 14.33 16.85 -7.36
N PRO A 5 13.87 15.63 -7.71
CA PRO A 5 12.44 15.33 -7.84
C PRO A 5 11.67 15.67 -6.56
N LEU A 6 10.47 16.20 -6.69
CA LEU A 6 9.60 16.43 -5.53
C LEU A 6 8.93 15.12 -5.12
N VAL A 7 8.91 14.84 -3.83
CA VAL A 7 8.19 13.69 -3.25
C VAL A 7 7.00 14.19 -2.44
N SER A 8 5.80 13.76 -2.79
CA SER A 8 4.61 14.02 -1.98
C SER A 8 4.37 12.85 -1.04
N ILE A 9 4.28 13.14 0.25
CA ILE A 9 3.89 12.16 1.27
C ILE A 9 2.47 12.48 1.70
N ILE A 10 1.56 11.53 1.51
CA ILE A 10 0.18 11.59 1.97
C ILE A 10 0.10 10.81 3.27
N CYS A 11 -0.10 11.51 4.39
CA CYS A 11 -0.29 10.88 5.70
C CYS A 11 -1.79 10.72 5.97
N LEU A 12 -2.27 9.48 5.98
CA LEU A 12 -3.68 9.15 6.24
C LEU A 12 -3.90 8.82 7.71
N CYS A 13 -4.85 9.51 8.33
CA CYS A 13 -5.18 9.36 9.75
C CYS A 13 -6.64 8.96 9.96
N TYR A 14 -6.86 7.92 10.75
CA TYR A 14 -8.17 7.57 11.29
C TYR A 14 -8.03 6.93 12.66
N ASN A 15 -8.30 7.68 13.73
CA ASN A 15 -8.19 7.25 15.13
C ASN A 15 -6.77 6.78 15.51
N HIS A 16 -5.77 7.63 15.25
CA HIS A 16 -4.36 7.40 15.58
C HIS A 16 -3.76 8.51 16.45
N GLU A 17 -4.52 9.04 17.43
CA GLU A 17 -4.08 10.16 18.28
C GLU A 17 -2.75 9.92 19.00
N ASN A 18 -2.47 8.66 19.36
CA ASN A 18 -1.25 8.27 20.07
C ASN A 18 -0.02 8.13 19.15
N PHE A 19 -0.20 8.02 17.84
CA PHE A 19 0.86 7.68 16.90
C PHE A 19 1.14 8.77 15.86
N VAL A 20 0.12 9.57 15.52
CA VAL A 20 0.19 10.49 14.36
C VAL A 20 1.35 11.48 14.46
N ILE A 21 1.73 11.95 15.65
CA ILE A 21 2.86 12.89 15.80
C ILE A 21 4.18 12.23 15.45
N GLU A 22 4.36 10.97 15.80
CA GLU A 22 5.56 10.21 15.47
C GLU A 22 5.67 10.00 13.95
N ALA A 23 4.56 9.63 13.30
CA ALA A 23 4.48 9.54 11.85
C ALA A 23 4.83 10.87 11.16
N LEU A 24 4.22 11.98 11.58
CA LEU A 24 4.48 13.31 11.01
C LEU A 24 5.93 13.78 11.22
N ASN A 25 6.49 13.55 12.41
CA ASN A 25 7.88 13.88 12.71
C ASN A 25 8.86 13.03 11.87
N SER A 26 8.51 11.78 11.57
CA SER A 26 9.34 10.93 10.71
C SER A 26 9.48 11.47 9.28
N VAL A 27 8.47 12.18 8.78
CA VAL A 27 8.53 12.89 7.50
C VAL A 27 9.48 14.08 7.56
N LEU A 28 9.42 14.88 8.64
CA LEU A 28 10.29 16.04 8.80
C LEU A 28 11.76 15.67 9.06
N SER A 29 12.02 14.45 9.53
CA SER A 29 13.38 13.96 9.82
C SER A 29 14.04 13.24 8.65
N GLN A 30 13.43 13.24 7.46
CA GLN A 30 14.01 12.61 6.28
C GLN A 30 15.29 13.34 5.83
N SER A 31 16.32 12.58 5.41
CA SER A 31 17.55 13.14 4.83
C SER A 31 17.32 13.82 3.47
N TYR A 32 16.22 13.52 2.79
CA TYR A 32 15.83 14.10 1.51
C TYR A 32 15.05 15.41 1.72
N GLY A 33 15.56 16.52 1.17
CA GLY A 33 15.01 17.86 1.48
C GLY A 33 13.82 18.32 0.62
N ASN A 34 13.55 17.68 -0.55
CA ASN A 34 12.49 18.14 -1.46
C ASN A 34 11.21 17.32 -1.29
N ILE A 35 10.53 17.54 -0.16
CA ILE A 35 9.31 16.82 0.25
C ILE A 35 8.17 17.80 0.47
N GLU A 36 6.98 17.46 0.01
CA GLU A 36 5.73 18.05 0.47
C GLU A 36 4.92 17.03 1.27
N LEU A 37 4.28 17.49 2.35
CA LEU A 37 3.43 16.68 3.22
C LEU A 37 1.98 17.12 3.07
N ILE A 38 1.09 16.18 2.80
CA ILE A 38 -0.35 16.34 2.85
C ILE A 38 -0.89 15.43 3.94
N ILE A 39 -1.65 15.97 4.89
CA ILE A 39 -2.28 15.21 5.96
C ILE A 39 -3.77 15.11 5.65
N ALA A 40 -4.34 13.91 5.77
CA ALA A 40 -5.77 13.71 5.59
C ALA A 40 -6.36 12.90 6.76
N ASP A 41 -7.27 13.53 7.51
CA ASP A 41 -8.04 12.89 8.57
C ASP A 41 -9.38 12.38 8.02
N ASP A 42 -9.60 11.08 8.12
CA ASP A 42 -10.80 10.42 7.63
C ASP A 42 -11.93 10.37 8.67
N TYR A 43 -12.25 11.53 9.23
CA TYR A 43 -13.29 11.67 10.24
C TYR A 43 -12.96 10.94 11.56
N SER A 44 -11.76 11.15 12.10
CA SER A 44 -11.38 10.60 13.40
C SER A 44 -12.34 11.05 14.52
N THR A 45 -12.66 10.11 15.40
CA THR A 45 -13.54 10.30 16.57
C THR A 45 -12.79 10.43 17.90
N ASP A 46 -11.47 10.17 17.87
CA ASP A 46 -10.54 10.38 18.98
C ASP A 46 -9.91 11.79 18.94
N GLY A 47 -8.83 11.99 19.66
CA GLY A 47 -8.08 13.26 19.70
C GLY A 47 -7.23 13.57 18.47
N SER A 48 -7.16 12.69 17.45
CA SER A 48 -6.27 12.84 16.28
C SER A 48 -6.36 14.21 15.63
N LYS A 49 -7.58 14.70 15.33
CA LYS A 49 -7.78 16.03 14.72
C LYS A 49 -7.20 17.17 15.55
N LYS A 50 -7.39 17.11 16.87
CA LYS A 50 -6.87 18.13 17.79
C LYS A 50 -5.35 18.08 17.84
N THR A 51 -4.80 16.88 17.90
CA THR A 51 -3.36 16.61 17.94
C THR A 51 -2.68 17.11 16.66
N ILE A 52 -3.21 16.81 15.48
CA ILE A 52 -2.71 17.30 14.20
C ILE A 52 -2.81 18.83 14.11
N LYS A 53 -3.95 19.44 14.49
CA LYS A 53 -4.10 20.89 14.48
C LYS A 53 -3.09 21.60 15.38
N ASN A 54 -2.80 21.03 16.57
CA ASN A 54 -1.79 21.58 17.47
C ASN A 54 -0.39 21.49 16.87
N TRP A 55 -0.04 20.36 16.24
CA TRP A 55 1.25 20.17 15.58
C TRP A 55 1.45 21.11 14.37
N LEU A 56 0.35 21.51 13.70
CA LEU A 56 0.36 22.41 12.55
C LEU A 56 0.48 23.90 12.91
N LYS A 57 0.36 24.31 14.17
CA LYS A 57 0.39 25.76 14.55
C LYS A 57 1.60 26.50 14.01
N ASP A 58 2.77 25.85 14.05
CA ASP A 58 4.03 26.41 13.59
C ASP A 58 4.41 25.96 12.15
N ARG A 59 3.44 25.36 11.41
CA ARG A 59 3.64 24.76 10.09
C ARG A 59 2.50 25.08 9.13
N PRO A 60 2.23 26.38 8.84
CA PRO A 60 1.03 26.81 8.10
C PRO A 60 1.01 26.36 6.62
N ASN A 61 2.17 25.99 6.07
CA ASN A 61 2.30 25.56 4.68
C ASN A 61 1.91 24.10 4.42
N ILE A 62 1.70 23.29 5.49
CA ILE A 62 1.32 21.89 5.34
C ILE A 62 -0.19 21.80 5.13
N LYS A 63 -0.58 21.13 4.04
CA LYS A 63 -2.00 20.93 3.73
C LYS A 63 -2.64 19.93 4.68
N PHE A 64 -3.73 20.34 5.32
CA PHE A 64 -4.54 19.46 6.16
C PHE A 64 -5.96 19.36 5.61
N ILE A 65 -6.38 18.14 5.29
CA ILE A 65 -7.70 17.80 4.78
C ILE A 65 -8.45 17.07 5.91
N ILE A 66 -9.69 17.49 6.17
CA ILE A 66 -10.57 16.85 7.16
C ILE A 66 -11.82 16.40 6.41
N ASN A 67 -12.14 15.12 6.49
CA ASN A 67 -13.37 14.60 5.94
C ASN A 67 -14.54 14.87 6.89
N GLU A 68 -15.75 15.07 6.34
CA GLU A 68 -16.98 15.30 7.09
C GLU A 68 -17.66 13.98 7.50
N SER A 69 -17.20 12.84 6.96
CA SER A 69 -17.61 11.49 7.30
C SER A 69 -16.46 10.53 7.01
N ASN A 70 -16.48 9.32 7.60
CA ASN A 70 -15.49 8.30 7.27
C ASN A 70 -15.74 7.76 5.84
N LEU A 71 -14.85 8.12 4.93
CA LEU A 71 -14.89 7.72 3.51
C LEU A 71 -14.15 6.41 3.25
N GLY A 72 -13.26 6.02 4.14
CA GLY A 72 -12.32 4.91 3.99
C GLY A 72 -11.02 5.31 3.29
N ASN A 73 -10.01 4.45 3.43
CA ASN A 73 -8.64 4.69 2.99
C ASN A 73 -8.56 5.13 1.52
N THR A 74 -9.14 4.35 0.59
CA THR A 74 -9.03 4.58 -0.85
C THR A 74 -9.57 5.95 -1.30
N LYS A 75 -10.73 6.35 -0.80
CA LYS A 75 -11.35 7.64 -1.14
C LYS A 75 -10.58 8.80 -0.52
N THR A 76 -10.15 8.65 0.74
CA THR A 76 -9.39 9.69 1.44
C THR A 76 -8.03 9.90 0.78
N PHE A 77 -7.35 8.82 0.37
CA PHE A 77 -6.13 8.91 -0.42
C PHE A 77 -6.35 9.63 -1.74
N ASN A 78 -7.32 9.20 -2.55
CA ASN A 78 -7.59 9.82 -3.84
C ASN A 78 -7.94 11.31 -3.74
N LYS A 79 -8.67 11.69 -2.68
CA LYS A 79 -8.95 13.11 -2.38
C LYS A 79 -7.66 13.87 -2.06
N ALA A 80 -6.76 13.29 -1.26
CA ALA A 80 -5.49 13.91 -0.92
C ALA A 80 -4.53 13.98 -2.12
N LEU A 81 -4.52 12.95 -2.97
CA LEU A 81 -3.70 12.89 -4.19
C LEU A 81 -3.92 14.09 -5.12
N GLN A 82 -5.14 14.65 -5.16
CA GLN A 82 -5.43 15.83 -5.99
C GLN A 82 -4.68 17.09 -5.55
N PHE A 83 -4.14 17.14 -4.35
CA PHE A 83 -3.36 18.26 -3.82
C PHE A 83 -1.85 18.04 -3.92
N THR A 84 -1.40 16.87 -4.39
CA THR A 84 0.02 16.57 -4.56
C THR A 84 0.58 17.18 -5.84
N LYS A 85 1.89 17.51 -5.79
CA LYS A 85 2.64 18.06 -6.92
C LYS A 85 3.93 17.28 -7.21
N GLY A 86 4.27 16.32 -6.34
CA GLY A 86 5.51 15.55 -6.43
C GLY A 86 5.55 14.62 -7.62
N ASP A 87 6.74 14.32 -8.09
CA ASP A 87 7.01 13.31 -9.12
C ASP A 87 6.76 11.89 -8.60
N TYR A 88 6.91 11.73 -7.29
CA TYR A 88 6.72 10.47 -6.56
C TYR A 88 5.76 10.64 -5.40
N ILE A 89 5.03 9.59 -5.09
CA ILE A 89 4.02 9.55 -4.02
C ILE A 89 4.36 8.43 -3.03
N ILE A 90 4.29 8.76 -1.73
CA ILE A 90 4.28 7.80 -0.62
C ILE A 90 2.92 7.90 0.08
N ASP A 91 2.28 6.75 0.29
CA ASP A 91 1.10 6.60 1.15
C ASP A 91 1.56 6.15 2.53
N LEU A 92 1.48 7.05 3.51
CA LEU A 92 1.90 6.85 4.88
C LEU A 92 0.69 6.73 5.80
N ALA A 93 0.52 5.58 6.45
CA ALA A 93 -0.44 5.46 7.53
C ALA A 93 0.05 6.23 8.78
N ALA A 94 -0.87 6.90 9.48
CA ALA A 94 -0.51 7.76 10.62
C ALA A 94 -0.07 6.98 11.89
N ASP A 95 0.02 5.67 11.83
CA ASP A 95 0.59 4.77 12.84
C ASP A 95 1.96 4.20 12.47
N ASP A 96 2.45 4.46 11.23
CA ASP A 96 3.73 3.99 10.72
C ASP A 96 4.80 5.09 10.76
N ILE A 97 6.09 4.71 10.66
CA ILE A 97 7.24 5.59 10.78
C ILE A 97 8.18 5.38 9.60
N LEU A 98 8.50 6.44 8.87
CA LEU A 98 9.56 6.40 7.86
C LEU A 98 10.94 6.46 8.53
N LEU A 99 11.85 5.56 8.18
CA LEU A 99 13.24 5.67 8.64
C LEU A 99 13.95 6.84 7.96
N PRO A 100 14.94 7.47 8.58
CA PRO A 100 15.51 8.76 8.12
C PRO A 100 15.97 8.78 6.65
N ASN A 101 16.47 7.67 6.12
CA ASN A 101 16.97 7.58 4.74
C ASN A 101 15.97 6.98 3.76
N CYS A 102 14.69 6.80 4.16
CA CYS A 102 13.69 6.12 3.35
C CYS A 102 13.49 6.81 2.00
N VAL A 103 13.15 8.09 2.02
CA VAL A 103 12.84 8.86 0.80
C VAL A 103 14.05 8.98 -0.11
N GLU A 104 15.22 9.32 0.45
CA GLU A 104 16.46 9.45 -0.32
C GLU A 104 16.85 8.15 -1.02
N THR A 105 16.77 7.03 -0.30
CA THR A 105 17.06 5.70 -0.86
C THR A 105 16.12 5.34 -2.01
N GLN A 106 14.84 5.62 -1.85
CA GLN A 106 13.83 5.35 -2.87
C GLN A 106 14.01 6.23 -4.11
N VAL A 107 14.23 7.53 -3.95
CA VAL A 107 14.50 8.46 -5.05
C VAL A 107 15.76 8.06 -5.80
N ASN A 108 16.85 7.77 -5.10
CA ASN A 108 18.09 7.32 -5.70
C ASN A 108 17.92 6.03 -6.51
N THR A 109 17.07 5.11 -6.04
CA THR A 109 16.73 3.88 -6.79
C THR A 109 16.04 4.21 -8.10
N PHE A 110 15.06 5.12 -8.11
CA PHE A 110 14.42 5.57 -9.34
C PHE A 110 15.41 6.24 -10.31
N LEU A 111 16.27 7.13 -9.81
CA LEU A 111 17.21 7.88 -10.63
C LEU A 111 18.31 7.00 -11.25
N ASN A 112 18.76 5.98 -10.54
CA ASN A 112 19.84 5.08 -10.96
C ASN A 112 19.38 3.85 -11.72
N SER A 113 18.06 3.61 -11.83
CA SER A 113 17.54 2.44 -12.51
C SER A 113 17.78 2.49 -14.02
N LYS A 114 18.41 1.45 -14.58
CA LYS A 114 18.60 1.30 -16.04
C LYS A 114 17.28 1.17 -16.79
N LYS A 115 16.17 0.89 -16.10
CA LYS A 115 14.82 0.73 -16.67
C LYS A 115 13.88 1.88 -16.27
N GLN A 116 14.43 3.09 -16.07
CA GLN A 116 13.72 4.26 -15.55
C GLN A 116 12.32 4.48 -16.14
N LYS A 117 12.18 4.37 -17.49
CA LYS A 117 10.88 4.59 -18.17
C LYS A 117 9.80 3.59 -17.78
N LYS A 118 10.17 2.35 -17.43
CA LYS A 118 9.22 1.29 -17.06
C LYS A 118 9.12 1.06 -15.55
N LEU A 119 10.04 1.59 -14.77
CA LEU A 119 10.00 1.46 -13.31
C LEU A 119 8.92 2.39 -12.77
N ALA A 120 7.90 1.83 -12.12
CA ALA A 120 6.79 2.58 -11.54
C ALA A 120 6.79 2.59 -10.03
N ILE A 121 7.31 1.54 -9.41
CA ILE A 121 7.24 1.34 -7.97
C ILE A 121 8.57 0.83 -7.47
N VAL A 122 9.07 1.46 -6.39
CA VAL A 122 10.16 0.93 -5.57
C VAL A 122 9.63 0.62 -4.18
N TYR A 123 10.14 -0.41 -3.54
CA TYR A 123 9.71 -0.82 -2.22
C TYR A 123 10.84 -1.52 -1.48
N GLY A 124 10.79 -1.52 -0.17
CA GLY A 124 11.81 -2.16 0.66
C GLY A 124 11.23 -3.09 1.71
N ASN A 125 12.00 -3.36 2.74
CA ASN A 125 11.53 -4.10 3.91
C ASN A 125 10.94 -3.15 4.96
N ALA A 126 10.15 -3.72 5.86
CA ALA A 126 9.65 -3.03 7.05
C ALA A 126 10.07 -3.77 8.31
N GLU A 127 10.39 -3.04 9.34
CA GLU A 127 10.43 -3.53 10.71
C GLU A 127 9.01 -3.46 11.28
N ILE A 128 8.51 -4.58 11.77
CA ILE A 128 7.20 -4.62 12.42
C ILE A 128 7.42 -4.35 13.92
N ILE A 129 6.74 -3.33 14.42
CA ILE A 129 6.83 -2.90 15.81
C ILE A 129 5.47 -3.01 16.52
N SER A 130 5.50 -3.12 17.84
CA SER A 130 4.31 -3.04 18.69
C SER A 130 3.83 -1.60 18.85
N GLU A 131 2.68 -1.40 19.50
CA GLU A 131 2.19 -0.07 19.88
C GLU A 131 3.19 0.71 20.75
N ASN A 132 4.05 0.02 21.52
CA ASN A 132 5.08 0.59 22.38
C ASN A 132 6.47 0.66 21.72
N ASN A 133 6.54 0.66 20.40
CA ASN A 133 7.79 0.71 19.61
C ASN A 133 8.76 -0.48 19.81
N ASN A 134 8.32 -1.58 20.42
CA ASN A 134 9.17 -2.76 20.56
C ASN A 134 9.24 -3.53 19.24
N HIS A 135 10.44 -3.94 18.85
CA HIS A 135 10.64 -4.82 17.70
C HIS A 135 9.87 -6.13 17.86
N LEU A 136 9.10 -6.52 16.84
CA LEU A 136 8.42 -7.81 16.79
C LEU A 136 9.06 -8.74 15.76
N ARG A 137 9.23 -8.27 14.54
CA ARG A 137 9.84 -9.02 13.41
C ARG A 137 10.08 -8.09 12.22
N TYR A 138 10.73 -8.61 11.19
CA TYR A 138 10.77 -7.95 9.89
C TYR A 138 9.68 -8.52 8.96
N TYR A 139 9.17 -7.68 8.05
CA TYR A 139 8.17 -8.11 7.05
C TYR A 139 8.74 -9.20 6.15
N TYR A 140 9.92 -8.98 5.56
CA TYR A 140 10.73 -10.04 4.95
C TYR A 140 11.83 -10.43 5.94
N LYS A 141 12.00 -11.75 6.14
CA LYS A 141 13.04 -12.27 7.04
C LYS A 141 14.42 -11.77 6.64
N VAL A 142 15.21 -11.33 7.59
CA VAL A 142 16.53 -10.78 7.37
C VAL A 142 17.62 -11.65 7.98
N GLY A 143 18.81 -11.58 7.38
CA GLY A 143 20.05 -12.12 7.92
C GLY A 143 20.96 -11.02 8.43
N VAL A 144 22.27 -11.22 8.22
CA VAL A 144 23.31 -10.25 8.57
C VAL A 144 23.05 -8.89 7.90
N GLU A 145 23.35 -7.79 8.59
CA GLU A 145 23.16 -6.41 8.11
C GLU A 145 21.71 -6.06 7.73
N LYS A 146 20.74 -6.79 8.29
CA LYS A 146 19.30 -6.62 7.99
C LYS A 146 18.95 -6.77 6.51
N LYS A 147 19.77 -7.51 5.74
CA LYS A 147 19.48 -7.86 4.34
C LYS A 147 18.48 -9.00 4.26
N ALA A 148 17.60 -8.97 3.26
CA ALA A 148 16.58 -10.00 3.07
C ALA A 148 17.24 -11.38 2.79
N LEU A 149 16.84 -12.42 3.54
CA LEU A 149 17.31 -13.80 3.31
C LEU A 149 16.89 -14.32 1.94
N ILE A 150 15.70 -13.94 1.49
CA ILE A 150 15.18 -14.23 0.15
C ILE A 150 14.74 -12.89 -0.42
N LYS A 151 15.39 -12.46 -1.49
CA LYS A 151 15.06 -11.20 -2.14
C LYS A 151 13.68 -11.27 -2.77
N PRO A 152 12.78 -10.33 -2.43
CA PRO A 152 11.49 -10.18 -3.10
C PRO A 152 11.65 -9.89 -4.60
N ALA A 153 10.57 -10.06 -5.35
CA ALA A 153 10.59 -9.96 -6.80
C ALA A 153 10.83 -8.52 -7.28
N SER A 154 11.65 -8.39 -8.33
CA SER A 154 11.90 -7.13 -9.05
C SER A 154 11.74 -7.34 -10.56
N GLY A 155 11.53 -6.24 -11.30
CA GLY A 155 11.31 -6.26 -12.73
C GLY A 155 9.84 -6.45 -13.10
N ASP A 156 9.58 -7.26 -14.12
CA ASP A 156 8.22 -7.69 -14.46
C ASP A 156 7.75 -8.76 -13.48
N ILE A 157 6.81 -8.38 -12.64
CA ILE A 157 6.28 -9.25 -11.57
C ILE A 157 4.82 -9.65 -11.79
N TYR A 158 4.24 -9.39 -12.98
CA TYR A 158 2.81 -9.60 -13.21
C TYR A 158 2.38 -11.04 -12.90
N LEU A 159 3.07 -12.04 -13.42
CA LEU A 159 2.76 -13.45 -13.15
C LEU A 159 2.89 -13.81 -11.68
N SER A 160 3.91 -13.31 -11.01
CA SER A 160 4.12 -13.57 -9.58
C SER A 160 3.10 -12.86 -8.69
N MET A 161 2.59 -11.70 -9.11
CA MET A 161 1.44 -11.05 -8.47
C MET A 161 0.16 -11.85 -8.64
N LEU A 162 -0.10 -12.39 -9.82
CA LEU A 162 -1.30 -13.20 -10.08
C LEU A 162 -1.32 -14.49 -9.23
N ASN A 163 -0.19 -15.19 -9.09
CA ASN A 163 -0.12 -16.49 -8.42
C ASN A 163 0.24 -16.42 -6.92
N GLN A 164 0.32 -15.21 -6.34
CA GLN A 164 0.70 -14.94 -4.95
C GLN A 164 2.14 -15.32 -4.57
N SER A 165 3.05 -15.54 -5.52
CA SER A 165 4.45 -15.80 -5.20
C SER A 165 5.25 -14.53 -4.88
N SER A 166 4.71 -13.36 -5.19
CA SER A 166 5.25 -12.07 -4.74
C SER A 166 4.35 -11.43 -3.70
N MET A 167 4.98 -10.90 -2.66
CA MET A 167 4.35 -10.07 -1.64
C MET A 167 5.08 -8.72 -1.64
N ILE A 168 4.33 -7.64 -1.74
CA ILE A 168 4.86 -6.27 -1.67
C ILE A 168 4.58 -5.72 -0.28
N CYS A 169 5.58 -5.17 0.36
CA CYS A 169 5.42 -4.42 1.60
C CYS A 169 4.87 -3.01 1.24
N SER A 170 3.55 -2.84 1.24
CA SER A 170 2.88 -1.63 0.78
C SER A 170 3.36 -0.36 1.50
N VAL A 171 3.50 -0.43 2.81
CA VAL A 171 3.92 0.71 3.65
C VAL A 171 5.33 1.23 3.32
N SER A 172 6.16 0.43 2.68
CA SER A 172 7.51 0.80 2.26
C SER A 172 7.61 1.19 0.79
N SER A 173 6.49 1.38 0.11
CA SER A 173 6.48 1.67 -1.32
C SER A 173 6.47 3.17 -1.62
N MET A 174 7.16 3.53 -2.71
CA MET A 174 7.04 4.81 -3.39
C MET A 174 6.61 4.55 -4.83
N VAL A 175 5.63 5.30 -5.31
CA VAL A 175 5.01 5.12 -6.63
C VAL A 175 5.22 6.36 -7.47
N LYS A 176 5.48 6.22 -8.77
CA LYS A 176 5.46 7.36 -9.69
C LYS A 176 4.06 7.95 -9.79
N ARG A 177 3.98 9.27 -9.69
CA ARG A 177 2.71 10.00 -9.75
C ARG A 177 2.01 9.82 -11.09
N ASP A 178 2.72 9.91 -12.22
CA ASP A 178 2.17 9.74 -13.56
C ASP A 178 1.48 8.38 -13.73
N VAL A 179 2.03 7.32 -13.12
CA VAL A 179 1.42 5.98 -13.12
C VAL A 179 0.14 5.94 -12.27
N LEU A 180 0.13 6.59 -11.09
CA LEU A 180 -1.09 6.71 -10.29
C LEU A 180 -2.19 7.48 -11.03
N GLU A 181 -1.83 8.56 -11.74
CA GLU A 181 -2.75 9.33 -12.55
C GLU A 181 -3.31 8.53 -13.73
N GLU A 182 -2.45 7.80 -14.47
CA GLU A 182 -2.86 6.90 -15.56
C GLU A 182 -3.87 5.85 -15.06
N LEU A 183 -3.60 5.28 -13.89
CA LEU A 183 -4.46 4.28 -13.25
C LEU A 183 -5.67 4.89 -12.51
N LYS A 184 -5.82 6.21 -12.48
CA LYS A 184 -6.87 6.95 -11.77
C LYS A 184 -6.88 6.69 -10.26
N GLY A 185 -5.69 6.55 -9.67
CA GLY A 185 -5.53 6.32 -8.24
C GLY A 185 -6.00 4.93 -7.78
N TYR A 186 -6.47 4.87 -6.54
CA TYR A 186 -7.06 3.67 -5.95
C TYR A 186 -8.51 3.47 -6.40
N ASP A 187 -8.96 2.21 -6.49
CA ASP A 187 -10.37 1.92 -6.73
C ASP A 187 -11.17 2.11 -5.44
N GLU A 188 -12.04 3.10 -5.44
CA GLU A 188 -12.86 3.52 -4.29
C GLU A 188 -13.95 2.52 -3.89
N ASN A 189 -14.20 1.51 -4.71
CA ASN A 189 -15.15 0.43 -4.40
C ASN A 189 -14.52 -0.69 -3.56
N LEU A 190 -13.20 -0.63 -3.35
CA LEU A 190 -12.46 -1.65 -2.61
C LEU A 190 -12.31 -1.26 -1.13
N ALA A 191 -12.23 -2.28 -0.28
CA ALA A 191 -11.97 -2.11 1.15
C ALA A 191 -10.49 -1.96 1.47
N TYR A 192 -9.62 -2.26 0.51
CA TYR A 192 -8.16 -2.10 0.58
C TYR A 192 -7.62 -1.90 -0.85
N GLU A 193 -6.51 -1.18 -0.96
CA GLU A 193 -6.00 -0.62 -2.22
C GLU A 193 -4.88 -1.41 -2.88
N ASP A 194 -4.02 -2.04 -2.08
CA ASP A 194 -2.69 -2.47 -2.44
C ASP A 194 -2.69 -3.54 -3.54
N LEU A 195 -3.42 -4.63 -3.38
CA LEU A 195 -3.44 -5.72 -4.35
C LEU A 195 -3.95 -5.28 -5.73
N ASP A 196 -5.00 -4.44 -5.76
CA ASP A 196 -5.53 -3.91 -7.02
C ASP A 196 -4.52 -3.04 -7.73
N LEU A 197 -3.88 -2.12 -6.99
CA LEU A 197 -2.86 -1.25 -7.54
C LEU A 197 -1.67 -2.06 -8.09
N TRP A 198 -1.18 -3.05 -7.32
CA TRP A 198 -0.05 -3.87 -7.74
C TRP A 198 -0.33 -4.66 -9.01
N ILE A 199 -1.52 -5.27 -9.13
CA ILE A 199 -1.91 -6.04 -10.34
C ILE A 199 -2.04 -5.10 -11.54
N ARG A 200 -2.73 -3.96 -11.40
CA ARG A 200 -2.89 -2.99 -12.50
C ARG A 200 -1.55 -2.41 -12.94
N THR A 201 -0.71 -2.01 -12.00
CA THR A 201 0.60 -1.45 -12.30
C THR A 201 1.53 -2.47 -12.93
N SER A 202 1.62 -3.68 -12.37
CA SER A 202 2.53 -4.71 -12.88
C SER A 202 2.20 -5.21 -14.29
N ARG A 203 1.01 -4.88 -14.82
CA ARG A 203 0.64 -5.20 -16.20
C ARG A 203 1.57 -4.55 -17.23
N ASN A 204 1.98 -3.33 -17.00
CA ASN A 204 2.75 -2.52 -17.95
C ASN A 204 4.09 -2.03 -17.39
N TYR A 205 4.27 -2.04 -16.08
CA TYR A 205 5.39 -1.42 -15.37
C TYR A 205 6.17 -2.41 -14.52
N ASN A 206 7.42 -2.06 -14.27
CA ASN A 206 8.33 -2.80 -13.42
C ASN A 206 8.29 -2.29 -11.98
N PHE A 207 8.65 -3.19 -11.09
CA PHE A 207 8.88 -2.93 -9.67
C PHE A 207 10.36 -3.15 -9.34
N GLU A 208 10.87 -2.47 -8.32
CA GLU A 208 12.23 -2.71 -7.83
C GLU A 208 12.26 -2.82 -6.31
N PHE A 209 12.84 -3.92 -5.83
CA PHE A 209 13.04 -4.15 -4.41
C PHE A 209 14.37 -3.53 -3.95
N ILE A 210 14.29 -2.71 -2.93
CA ILE A 210 15.43 -2.11 -2.22
C ILE A 210 15.75 -3.00 -1.03
N ASP A 211 16.92 -3.61 -1.02
CA ASP A 211 17.35 -4.52 0.05
C ASP A 211 17.79 -3.73 1.31
N ALA A 212 16.82 -3.03 1.88
CA ALA A 212 16.97 -2.23 3.10
C ALA A 212 15.64 -2.19 3.86
N VAL A 213 15.72 -1.99 5.18
CA VAL A 213 14.56 -1.65 6.01
C VAL A 213 14.32 -0.16 5.85
N LEU A 214 13.14 0.24 5.36
CA LEU A 214 12.80 1.63 5.03
C LEU A 214 11.79 2.25 5.99
N VAL A 215 10.97 1.43 6.62
CA VAL A 215 9.89 1.89 7.51
C VAL A 215 9.78 1.00 8.73
N GLN A 216 9.20 1.56 9.79
CA GLN A 216 8.67 0.79 10.91
C GLN A 216 7.15 0.76 10.77
N LYS A 217 6.60 -0.43 10.60
CA LYS A 217 5.17 -0.68 10.53
C LYS A 217 4.64 -1.09 11.89
N ARG A 218 3.67 -0.34 12.39
CA ARG A 218 3.07 -0.63 13.69
C ARG A 218 1.95 -1.69 13.56
N GLU A 219 1.96 -2.67 14.45
CA GLU A 219 0.83 -3.56 14.64
C GLU A 219 -0.05 -3.02 15.76
N VAL A 220 -1.24 -2.53 15.39
CA VAL A 220 -2.28 -2.10 16.31
C VAL A 220 -3.42 -3.12 16.33
N GLU A 221 -4.07 -3.29 17.48
CA GLU A 221 -5.07 -4.34 17.71
C GLU A 221 -6.23 -4.30 16.68
N ASN A 222 -6.65 -3.11 16.29
CA ASN A 222 -7.78 -2.90 15.38
C ASN A 222 -7.37 -2.67 13.91
N SER A 223 -6.13 -3.00 13.53
CA SER A 223 -5.64 -2.84 12.15
C SER A 223 -6.50 -3.60 11.14
N LEU A 224 -6.51 -3.11 9.90
CA LEU A 224 -7.20 -3.77 8.79
C LEU A 224 -6.67 -5.21 8.58
N GLY A 225 -5.36 -5.42 8.75
CA GLY A 225 -4.73 -6.73 8.62
C GLY A 225 -5.36 -7.81 9.51
N ASN A 226 -5.78 -7.45 10.72
CA ASN A 226 -6.41 -8.36 11.68
C ASN A 226 -7.86 -8.72 11.33
N GLN A 227 -8.44 -8.12 10.29
CA GLN A 227 -9.84 -8.34 9.89
C GLN A 227 -10.02 -9.37 8.75
N PHE A 228 -8.94 -9.84 8.12
CA PHE A 228 -9.02 -10.67 6.91
C PHE A 228 -9.62 -12.07 7.12
N TYR A 229 -9.61 -12.60 8.35
CA TYR A 229 -9.97 -14.00 8.61
C TYR A 229 -11.06 -14.19 9.67
N LYS A 230 -11.73 -13.12 10.11
CA LYS A 230 -12.78 -13.21 11.13
C LYS A 230 -14.04 -13.86 10.54
N LYS A 231 -14.51 -14.93 11.19
CA LYS A 231 -15.72 -15.66 10.78
C LYS A 231 -16.97 -14.81 11.03
N PHE A 232 -17.99 -14.93 10.16
CA PHE A 232 -19.28 -14.23 10.27
C PHE A 232 -19.17 -12.71 10.42
N ASN A 233 -18.05 -12.09 10.04
CA ASN A 233 -17.79 -10.70 10.25
C ASN A 233 -18.11 -9.88 9.00
N ARG A 234 -18.89 -8.78 9.15
CA ARG A 234 -19.29 -7.91 8.03
C ARG A 234 -18.08 -7.24 7.35
N ARG A 235 -17.05 -6.85 8.12
CA ARG A 235 -15.86 -6.19 7.60
C ARG A 235 -15.03 -7.20 6.79
N THR A 236 -14.88 -8.43 7.28
CA THR A 236 -14.23 -9.52 6.54
C THR A 236 -14.93 -9.82 5.21
N ARG A 237 -16.27 -9.87 5.20
CA ARG A 237 -17.03 -10.04 3.94
C ARG A 237 -16.76 -8.92 2.95
N LYS A 238 -16.70 -7.66 3.40
CA LYS A 238 -16.37 -6.51 2.53
C LYS A 238 -14.95 -6.66 1.94
N ILE A 239 -13.97 -7.08 2.73
CA ILE A 239 -12.60 -7.35 2.30
C ILE A 239 -12.58 -8.49 1.27
N ASN A 240 -13.24 -9.63 1.55
CA ASN A 240 -13.29 -10.77 0.65
C ASN A 240 -13.99 -10.40 -0.68
N HIS A 241 -15.04 -9.57 -0.63
CA HIS A 241 -15.68 -9.05 -1.83
C HIS A 241 -14.73 -8.17 -2.66
N SER A 242 -13.87 -7.38 -2.02
CA SER A 242 -12.83 -6.61 -2.72
C SER A 242 -11.85 -7.53 -3.46
N SER A 243 -11.38 -8.62 -2.83
CA SER A 243 -10.56 -9.63 -3.51
C SER A 243 -11.26 -10.22 -4.73
N TYR A 244 -12.58 -10.48 -4.66
CA TYR A 244 -13.37 -10.95 -5.79
C TYR A 244 -13.37 -9.94 -6.95
N LEU A 245 -13.56 -8.65 -6.65
CA LEU A 245 -13.52 -7.60 -7.66
C LEU A 245 -12.13 -7.48 -8.30
N VAL A 246 -11.06 -7.58 -7.51
CA VAL A 246 -9.69 -7.57 -8.00
C VAL A 246 -9.43 -8.75 -8.95
N ILE A 247 -9.90 -9.96 -8.63
CA ILE A 247 -9.78 -11.12 -9.53
C ILE A 247 -10.53 -10.88 -10.85
N LYS A 248 -11.73 -10.30 -10.80
CA LYS A 248 -12.46 -9.94 -12.04
C LYS A 248 -11.66 -8.98 -12.92
N LYS A 249 -11.02 -7.97 -12.34
CA LYS A 249 -10.15 -7.04 -13.07
C LYS A 249 -8.92 -7.76 -13.64
N ALA A 250 -8.28 -8.63 -12.85
CA ALA A 250 -7.14 -9.41 -13.31
C ALA A 250 -7.50 -10.30 -14.52
N ILE A 251 -8.69 -10.94 -14.51
CA ILE A 251 -9.19 -11.71 -15.68
C ILE A 251 -9.31 -10.82 -16.92
N ALA A 252 -9.77 -9.57 -16.76
CA ALA A 252 -9.89 -8.63 -17.88
C ALA A 252 -8.52 -8.12 -18.38
N LEU A 253 -7.51 -8.10 -17.53
CA LEU A 253 -6.15 -7.69 -17.88
C LEU A 253 -5.32 -8.81 -18.51
N ASN A 254 -5.65 -10.08 -18.24
CA ASN A 254 -4.91 -11.24 -18.75
C ASN A 254 -4.99 -11.35 -20.27
N LYS A 255 -3.89 -11.72 -20.89
CA LYS A 255 -3.75 -11.87 -22.36
C LYS A 255 -3.35 -13.29 -22.78
N THR A 256 -2.93 -14.13 -21.85
CA THR A 256 -2.38 -15.46 -22.16
C THR A 256 -2.95 -16.53 -21.22
N LYS A 257 -2.92 -17.80 -21.71
CA LYS A 257 -3.30 -18.98 -20.90
C LYS A 257 -2.39 -19.15 -19.67
N ILE A 258 -1.13 -18.73 -19.75
CA ILE A 258 -0.18 -18.79 -18.63
C ILE A 258 -0.64 -17.85 -17.50
N GLU A 259 -1.06 -16.64 -17.85
CA GLU A 259 -1.61 -15.67 -16.89
C GLU A 259 -2.90 -16.19 -16.24
N ASN A 260 -3.79 -16.78 -17.03
CA ASN A 260 -5.01 -17.41 -16.53
C ASN A 260 -4.70 -18.54 -15.54
N LYS A 261 -3.74 -19.41 -15.86
CA LYS A 261 -3.28 -20.48 -14.98
C LYS A 261 -2.63 -19.93 -13.68
N ALA A 262 -1.87 -18.86 -13.79
CA ALA A 262 -1.30 -18.18 -12.61
C ALA A 262 -2.40 -17.63 -11.69
N LEU A 263 -3.41 -16.97 -12.26
CA LEU A 263 -4.52 -16.39 -11.51
C LEU A 263 -5.41 -17.45 -10.84
N LEU A 264 -5.53 -18.65 -11.41
CA LEU A 264 -6.27 -19.77 -10.78
C LEU A 264 -5.75 -20.10 -9.39
N LYS A 265 -4.42 -20.03 -9.15
CA LYS A 265 -3.85 -20.29 -7.84
C LYS A 265 -4.36 -19.29 -6.79
N ARG A 266 -4.40 -18.00 -7.14
CA ARG A 266 -4.98 -16.96 -6.26
C ARG A 266 -6.48 -17.14 -6.07
N LEU A 267 -7.20 -17.42 -7.15
CA LEU A 267 -8.65 -17.65 -7.08
C LEU A 267 -8.99 -18.78 -6.09
N HIS A 268 -8.29 -19.91 -6.17
CA HIS A 268 -8.50 -21.04 -5.23
C HIS A 268 -8.19 -20.65 -3.77
N TYR A 269 -7.16 -19.82 -3.54
CA TYR A 269 -6.88 -19.29 -2.21
C TYR A 269 -8.05 -18.42 -1.71
N GLU A 270 -8.58 -17.51 -2.53
CA GLU A 270 -9.68 -16.62 -2.15
C GLU A 270 -10.99 -17.41 -1.96
N MET A 271 -11.25 -18.44 -2.78
CA MET A 271 -12.36 -19.37 -2.58
C MET A 271 -12.25 -20.09 -1.22
N THR A 272 -11.07 -20.61 -0.91
CA THR A 272 -10.80 -21.28 0.38
C THR A 272 -11.00 -20.32 1.55
N LYS A 273 -10.56 -19.07 1.41
CA LYS A 273 -10.74 -18.02 2.43
C LYS A 273 -12.22 -17.68 2.62
N ALA A 274 -12.98 -17.53 1.53
CA ALA A 274 -14.42 -17.28 1.58
C ALA A 274 -15.15 -18.43 2.31
N TYR A 275 -14.82 -19.67 1.99
CA TYR A 275 -15.37 -20.87 2.67
C TYR A 275 -15.03 -20.86 4.17
N LYS A 276 -13.76 -20.67 4.53
CA LYS A 276 -13.30 -20.66 5.94
C LYS A 276 -13.90 -19.52 6.77
N THR A 277 -14.28 -18.41 6.15
CA THR A 277 -14.92 -17.27 6.82
C THR A 277 -16.45 -17.33 6.79
N PHE A 278 -17.03 -18.43 6.28
CA PHE A 278 -18.46 -18.66 6.12
C PHE A 278 -19.15 -17.66 5.19
N ASP A 279 -18.45 -17.20 4.15
CA ASP A 279 -19.01 -16.39 3.07
C ASP A 279 -19.36 -17.28 1.87
N ILE A 280 -20.38 -18.16 2.07
CA ILE A 280 -20.77 -19.17 1.08
C ILE A 280 -21.27 -18.54 -0.22
N TRP A 281 -21.99 -17.41 -0.15
CA TRP A 281 -22.43 -16.71 -1.35
C TRP A 281 -21.25 -16.23 -2.21
N LEU A 282 -20.23 -15.72 -1.59
CA LEU A 282 -19.03 -15.30 -2.30
C LEU A 282 -18.27 -16.50 -2.88
N PHE A 283 -18.18 -17.62 -2.13
CA PHE A 283 -17.60 -18.86 -2.64
C PHE A 283 -18.30 -19.31 -3.94
N ILE A 284 -19.64 -19.32 -3.97
CA ILE A 284 -20.41 -19.68 -5.17
C ILE A 284 -20.12 -18.71 -6.33
N LYS A 285 -20.00 -17.42 -6.06
CA LYS A 285 -19.67 -16.40 -7.08
C LYS A 285 -18.31 -16.61 -7.76
N TYR A 286 -17.37 -17.28 -7.11
CA TYR A 286 -16.07 -17.61 -7.71
C TYR A 286 -16.16 -18.75 -8.74
N ILE A 287 -17.15 -19.66 -8.67
CA ILE A 287 -17.26 -20.84 -9.55
C ILE A 287 -17.28 -20.46 -11.05
N PRO A 288 -18.11 -19.51 -11.52
CA PRO A 288 -18.07 -19.10 -12.92
C PRO A 288 -16.73 -18.50 -13.34
N LEU A 289 -16.02 -17.82 -12.45
CA LEU A 289 -14.70 -17.25 -12.74
C LEU A 289 -13.65 -18.36 -12.88
N GLU A 290 -13.74 -19.40 -12.06
CA GLU A 290 -12.86 -20.56 -12.15
C GLU A 290 -13.05 -21.28 -13.49
N LEU A 291 -14.32 -21.57 -13.88
CA LEU A 291 -14.61 -22.18 -15.17
C LEU A 291 -14.08 -21.34 -16.32
N ARG A 292 -14.31 -20.03 -16.29
CA ARG A 292 -13.76 -19.12 -17.32
C ARG A 292 -12.23 -19.24 -17.43
N LEU A 293 -11.49 -19.21 -16.31
CA LEU A 293 -10.02 -19.29 -16.32
C LEU A 293 -9.47 -20.65 -16.75
N ARG A 294 -10.24 -21.74 -16.58
CA ARG A 294 -9.85 -23.09 -17.02
C ARG A 294 -10.00 -23.29 -18.53
N PHE A 295 -11.02 -22.67 -19.12
CA PHE A 295 -11.42 -22.93 -20.51
C PHE A 295 -11.10 -21.76 -21.47
N SER A 296 -10.54 -20.66 -21.02
CA SER A 296 -9.99 -19.58 -21.83
C SER A 296 -8.45 -19.66 -21.91
#